data_2163ffb111be78f933d777c590e7e053
#
_entry.id   2163ffb111be78f933d777c590e7e053
#
_cell.length_a   1.000
_cell.length_b   1.000
_cell.length_c   1.000
_cell.angle_alpha   90.00
_cell.angle_beta   90.00
_cell.angle_gamma   90.00
#
_symmetry.space_group_name_H-M   'P 1'
#
loop_
_entity.id
_entity.type
_entity.pdbx_description
1 polymer ?
#
loop_
_entity_poly.entity_id
_entity_poly.type
_entity_poly.pdbx_seq_one_letter_code
_entity_poly.pdbx_strand_id
1 'polypeptide(L)'
;MKTLYIHIGCPKTATTSIQYFCNENKEILSKNGIYFPIFEQKYKDVNPYRNGHFLIAHQYDSNGKINTLDEHRIFRFNMDHIIYMFSKYNNILLSDESIWHSTHFFKKDLWEILRKESLKR
;
A
#
# COMPACT_ATOMS: atom_id res chain seq x y z
N MET A 1 10.35 -2.09 -18.02
CA MET A 1 10.75 -2.21 -16.61
C MET A 1 9.51 -2.10 -15.73
N LYS A 2 9.38 -2.95 -14.74
CA LYS A 2 8.27 -2.91 -13.79
C LYS A 2 8.66 -2.04 -12.60
N THR A 3 7.82 -1.05 -12.27
CA THR A 3 8.11 -0.10 -11.20
C THR A 3 6.95 0.01 -10.23
N LEU A 4 7.24 -0.18 -8.95
CA LEU A 4 6.31 0.10 -7.86
C LEU A 4 6.66 1.47 -7.28
N TYR A 5 5.76 2.42 -7.45
CA TYR A 5 5.86 3.73 -6.84
C TYR A 5 5.13 3.73 -5.50
N ILE A 6 5.80 4.21 -4.48
CA ILE A 6 5.21 4.34 -3.15
C ILE A 6 5.26 5.80 -2.73
N HIS A 7 4.10 6.46 -2.78
CA HIS A 7 3.96 7.83 -2.32
C HIS A 7 3.75 7.82 -0.81
N ILE A 8 4.79 8.18 -0.08
CA ILE A 8 4.77 8.14 1.39
C ILE A 8 4.23 9.43 2.02
N GLY A 9 4.32 10.54 1.32
CA GLY A 9 3.82 11.83 1.78
C GLY A 9 4.37 12.27 3.14
N CYS A 10 4.26 13.54 3.42
CA CYS A 10 4.39 14.04 4.79
C CYS A 10 2.98 14.35 5.30
N PRO A 11 2.65 14.14 6.58
CA PRO A 11 1.32 14.48 7.10
C PRO A 11 0.96 15.93 6.80
N LYS A 12 -0.32 16.18 6.45
CA LYS A 12 -0.87 17.50 6.14
C LYS A 12 -0.28 18.18 4.91
N THR A 13 0.21 17.41 3.93
CA THR A 13 0.74 17.93 2.66
C THR A 13 -0.14 17.57 1.46
N ALA A 14 -1.46 17.68 1.58
CA ALA A 14 -2.44 17.39 0.53
C ALA A 14 -2.43 15.95 0.01
N THR A 15 -1.91 14.98 0.77
CA THR A 15 -1.83 13.57 0.41
C THR A 15 -3.21 12.98 0.11
N THR A 16 -4.22 13.35 0.89
CA THR A 16 -5.61 12.92 0.68
C THR A 16 -6.14 13.40 -0.68
N SER A 17 -5.83 14.64 -1.07
CA SER A 17 -6.24 15.17 -2.37
C SER A 17 -5.60 14.40 -3.52
N ILE A 18 -4.34 14.00 -3.39
CA ILE A 18 -3.64 13.17 -4.38
C ILE A 18 -4.32 11.80 -4.50
N GLN A 19 -4.67 11.19 -3.37
CA GLN A 19 -5.33 9.89 -3.32
C GLN A 19 -6.71 9.93 -3.98
N TYR A 20 -7.51 10.96 -3.70
CA TYR A 20 -8.81 11.17 -4.35
C TYR A 20 -8.65 11.42 -5.85
N PHE A 21 -7.69 12.24 -6.24
CA PHE A 21 -7.38 12.49 -7.64
C PHE A 21 -7.04 11.19 -8.38
N CYS A 22 -6.19 10.37 -7.82
CA CYS A 22 -5.80 9.10 -8.41
C CYS A 22 -7.00 8.16 -8.55
N ASN A 23 -7.86 8.10 -7.54
CA ASN A 23 -9.05 7.26 -7.60
C ASN A 23 -10.05 7.76 -8.65
N GLU A 24 -10.29 9.05 -8.74
CA GLU A 24 -11.19 9.64 -9.73
C GLU A 24 -10.68 9.48 -11.16
N ASN A 25 -9.37 9.39 -11.33
CA ASN A 25 -8.72 9.31 -12.64
C ASN A 25 -8.11 7.93 -12.92
N LYS A 26 -8.58 6.88 -12.26
CA LYS A 26 -8.04 5.53 -12.42
C LYS A 26 -8.01 5.04 -13.86
N GLU A 27 -9.06 5.33 -14.62
CA GLU A 27 -9.13 4.90 -16.02
C GLU A 27 -8.10 5.61 -16.89
N ILE A 28 -7.90 6.91 -16.67
CA ILE A 28 -6.89 7.69 -17.40
C ILE A 28 -5.50 7.20 -17.04
N LEU A 29 -5.25 6.96 -15.76
CA LEU A 29 -3.97 6.40 -15.28
C LEU A 29 -3.71 5.04 -15.91
N SER A 30 -4.73 4.18 -15.93
CA SER A 30 -4.64 2.84 -16.52
C SER A 30 -4.29 2.90 -18.01
N LYS A 31 -4.92 3.79 -18.77
CA LYS A 31 -4.59 4.00 -20.19
C LYS A 31 -3.16 4.45 -20.41
N ASN A 32 -2.55 5.08 -19.41
CA ASN A 32 -1.15 5.52 -19.43
C ASN A 32 -0.20 4.52 -18.75
N GLY A 33 -0.66 3.29 -18.51
CA GLY A 33 0.16 2.23 -17.97
C GLY A 33 0.40 2.29 -16.47
N ILE A 34 -0.41 3.08 -15.74
CA ILE A 34 -0.30 3.24 -14.29
C ILE A 34 -1.54 2.62 -13.62
N TYR A 35 -1.31 1.65 -12.76
CA TYR A 35 -2.37 1.00 -11.99
C TYR A 35 -2.42 1.57 -10.58
N PHE A 36 -3.59 2.06 -10.18
CA PHE A 36 -3.87 2.53 -8.83
C PHE A 36 -4.87 1.58 -8.17
N PRO A 37 -4.40 0.52 -7.47
CA PRO A 37 -5.28 -0.47 -6.87
C PRO A 37 -6.05 0.11 -5.68
N ILE A 38 -7.24 -0.41 -5.44
CA ILE A 38 -8.00 -0.16 -4.22
C ILE A 38 -8.11 -1.49 -3.48
N PHE A 39 -7.67 -1.50 -2.22
CA PHE A 39 -7.77 -2.67 -1.36
C PHE A 39 -8.87 -2.46 -0.33
N GLU A 40 -9.54 -3.55 0.03
CA GLU A 40 -10.51 -3.53 1.11
C GLU A 40 -9.81 -3.16 2.42
N GLN A 41 -10.34 -2.14 3.09
CA GLN A 41 -9.80 -1.69 4.38
C GLN A 41 -10.54 -2.38 5.52
N LYS A 42 -9.78 -3.01 6.41
CA LYS A 42 -10.34 -3.65 7.59
C LYS A 42 -10.82 -2.62 8.63
N TYR A 43 -10.20 -1.46 8.66
CA TYR A 43 -10.56 -0.41 9.60
C TYR A 43 -11.47 0.61 8.93
N LYS A 44 -12.65 0.82 9.50
CA LYS A 44 -13.67 1.72 8.95
C LYS A 44 -13.22 3.19 8.86
N ASP A 45 -12.29 3.59 9.72
CA ASP A 45 -11.83 4.96 9.83
C ASP A 45 -10.68 5.29 8.87
N VAL A 46 -10.18 4.31 8.15
CA VAL A 46 -9.12 4.53 7.17
C VAL A 46 -9.74 4.86 5.82
N ASN A 47 -9.31 5.99 5.24
CA ASN A 47 -9.69 6.36 3.90
C ASN A 47 -9.34 5.21 2.91
N PRO A 48 -10.31 4.65 2.18
CA PRO A 48 -10.08 3.51 1.30
C PRO A 48 -9.09 3.80 0.16
N TYR A 49 -8.87 5.07 -0.16
CA TYR A 49 -7.93 5.47 -1.21
C TYR A 49 -6.48 5.52 -0.73
N ARG A 50 -6.25 5.28 0.55
CA ARG A 50 -4.92 5.03 1.11
C ARG A 50 -4.51 3.58 0.83
N ASN A 51 -4.26 3.31 -0.45
CA ASN A 51 -4.05 1.93 -0.92
C ASN A 51 -2.70 1.33 -0.50
N GLY A 52 -1.80 2.12 0.05
CA GLY A 52 -0.54 1.64 0.63
C GLY A 52 -0.61 1.31 2.12
N HIS A 53 -1.77 1.52 2.75
CA HIS A 53 -1.90 1.34 4.20
C HIS A 53 -1.60 -0.08 4.68
N PHE A 54 -1.88 -1.09 3.87
CA PHE A 54 -1.63 -2.48 4.23
C PHE A 54 -0.14 -2.76 4.50
N LEU A 55 0.76 -1.95 3.97
CA LEU A 55 2.20 -2.10 4.18
C LEU A 55 2.60 -1.90 5.65
N ILE A 56 1.80 -1.12 6.36
CA ILE A 56 2.08 -0.72 7.74
C ILE A 56 0.93 -1.06 8.69
N ALA A 57 -0.18 -1.58 8.18
CA ALA A 57 -1.35 -1.89 8.99
C ALA A 57 -1.07 -3.04 9.94
N HIS A 58 -1.33 -2.81 11.21
CA HIS A 58 -1.27 -3.84 12.24
C HIS A 58 -2.67 -4.29 12.59
N GLN A 59 -2.84 -5.59 12.69
CA GLN A 59 -4.07 -6.21 13.12
C GLN A 59 -4.02 -6.43 14.62
N TYR A 60 -5.01 -5.93 15.33
CA TYR A 60 -5.14 -6.16 16.76
C TYR A 60 -6.23 -7.21 17.02
N ASP A 61 -5.96 -8.10 17.95
CA ASP A 61 -6.98 -9.03 18.44
C ASP A 61 -7.94 -8.33 19.42
N SER A 62 -8.91 -9.08 19.94
CA SER A 62 -9.90 -8.56 20.89
C SER A 62 -9.30 -8.03 22.20
N ASN A 63 -8.05 -8.41 22.51
CA ASN A 63 -7.32 -7.97 23.70
C ASN A 63 -6.37 -6.79 23.40
N GLY A 64 -6.39 -6.26 22.18
CA GLY A 64 -5.51 -5.17 21.77
C GLY A 64 -4.09 -5.61 21.44
N LYS A 65 -3.83 -6.90 21.27
CA LYS A 65 -2.53 -7.42 20.84
C LYS A 65 -2.46 -7.53 19.32
N ILE A 66 -1.28 -7.31 18.77
CA ILE A 66 -1.06 -7.43 17.33
C ILE A 66 -1.23 -8.90 16.91
N ASN A 67 -2.14 -9.11 15.97
CA ASN A 67 -2.34 -10.41 15.34
C ASN A 67 -1.40 -10.55 14.15
N THR A 68 -0.23 -11.12 14.37
CA THR A 68 0.81 -11.27 13.36
C THR A 68 0.40 -12.17 12.19
N LEU A 69 -0.45 -13.18 12.43
CA LEU A 69 -0.93 -14.05 11.36
C LEU A 69 -1.83 -13.31 10.38
N ASP A 70 -2.78 -12.51 10.87
CA ASP A 70 -3.65 -11.71 10.00
C ASP A 70 -2.88 -10.61 9.28
N GLU A 71 -1.92 -9.98 9.95
CA GLU A 71 -1.04 -8.99 9.35
C GLU A 71 -0.27 -9.59 8.17
N HIS A 72 0.36 -10.74 8.35
CA HIS A 72 1.10 -11.42 7.29
C HIS A 72 0.19 -11.86 6.15
N ARG A 73 -0.99 -12.37 6.46
CA ARG A 73 -1.94 -12.84 5.45
C ARG A 73 -2.42 -11.69 4.58
N ILE A 74 -2.77 -10.55 5.16
CA ILE A 74 -3.23 -9.38 4.41
C ILE A 74 -2.10 -8.81 3.56
N PHE A 75 -0.91 -8.68 4.14
CA PHE A 75 0.26 -8.21 3.41
C PHE A 75 0.55 -9.12 2.21
N ARG A 76 0.57 -10.42 2.42
CA ARG A 76 0.83 -11.41 1.36
C ARG A 76 -0.23 -11.36 0.27
N PHE A 77 -1.50 -11.32 0.65
CA PHE A 77 -2.60 -11.28 -0.29
C PHE A 77 -2.51 -10.04 -1.19
N ASN A 78 -2.27 -8.88 -0.60
CA ASN A 78 -2.19 -7.63 -1.36
C ASN A 78 -0.93 -7.56 -2.23
N MET A 79 0.20 -8.04 -1.71
CA MET A 79 1.44 -8.12 -2.51
C MET A 79 1.30 -9.08 -3.69
N ASP A 80 0.67 -10.21 -3.50
CA ASP A 80 0.42 -11.16 -4.58
C ASP A 80 -0.45 -10.55 -5.68
N HIS A 81 -1.46 -9.77 -5.29
CA HIS A 81 -2.27 -9.03 -6.26
C HIS A 81 -1.44 -8.01 -7.04
N ILE A 82 -0.61 -7.23 -6.36
CA ILE A 82 0.27 -6.26 -7.01
C ILE A 82 1.19 -6.94 -8.01
N ILE A 83 1.81 -8.03 -7.61
CA ILE A 83 2.73 -8.78 -8.48
C ILE A 83 2.00 -9.35 -9.69
N TYR A 84 0.81 -9.89 -9.49
CA TYR A 84 -0.02 -10.34 -10.61
C TYR A 84 -0.33 -9.20 -11.57
N MET A 85 -0.66 -8.02 -11.05
CA MET A 85 -1.01 -6.86 -11.89
C MET A 85 0.17 -6.31 -12.69
N PHE A 86 1.42 -6.62 -12.30
CA PHE A 86 2.57 -6.31 -13.13
C PHE A 86 2.59 -7.11 -14.45
N SER A 87 1.77 -8.14 -14.59
CA SER A 87 1.57 -8.79 -15.90
C SER A 87 0.80 -7.90 -16.89
N LYS A 88 0.05 -6.92 -16.39
CA LYS A 88 -0.82 -6.05 -17.18
C LYS A 88 -0.35 -4.61 -17.24
N TYR A 89 0.37 -4.14 -16.22
CA TYR A 89 0.81 -2.76 -16.09
C TYR A 89 2.31 -2.71 -15.78
N ASN A 90 2.99 -1.71 -16.33
CA ASN A 90 4.41 -1.49 -16.04
C ASN A 90 4.62 -0.70 -14.73
N ASN A 91 3.62 0.07 -14.34
CA ASN A 91 3.73 0.97 -13.19
C ASN A 91 2.53 0.76 -12.26
N ILE A 92 2.81 0.63 -10.98
CA ILE A 92 1.79 0.53 -9.94
C ILE A 92 2.08 1.62 -8.91
N LEU A 93 1.05 2.35 -8.50
CA LEU A 93 1.16 3.44 -7.54
C LEU A 93 0.42 3.09 -6.25
N LEU A 94 1.16 3.09 -5.15
CA LEU A 94 0.61 3.01 -3.80
C LEU A 94 0.80 4.36 -3.09
N SER A 95 -0.13 4.71 -2.21
CA SER A 95 -0.05 5.95 -1.46
C SER A 95 -0.57 5.76 -0.04
N ASP A 96 0.25 6.12 0.93
CA ASP A 96 -0.16 6.23 2.33
C ASP A 96 0.80 7.14 3.10
N GLU A 97 0.25 8.20 3.66
CA GLU A 97 1.01 9.17 4.46
C GLU A 97 1.56 8.59 5.76
N SER A 98 0.91 7.57 6.33
CA SER A 98 1.36 6.96 7.58
C SER A 98 2.67 6.19 7.42
N ILE A 99 3.08 5.86 6.20
CA ILE A 99 4.38 5.24 5.96
C ILE A 99 5.51 6.15 6.42
N TRP A 100 5.36 7.46 6.27
CA TRP A 100 6.33 8.43 6.77
C TRP A 100 6.59 8.29 8.27
N HIS A 101 5.53 8.18 9.06
CA HIS A 101 5.67 7.98 10.51
C HIS A 101 6.18 6.59 10.86
N SER A 102 5.75 5.60 10.12
CA SER A 102 6.05 4.20 10.41
C SER A 102 7.52 3.86 10.27
N THR A 103 8.24 4.52 9.38
CA THR A 103 9.68 4.31 9.22
C THR A 103 10.47 4.69 10.48
N HIS A 104 9.90 5.52 11.36
CA HIS A 104 10.52 5.91 12.62
C HIS A 104 10.09 5.05 13.81
N PHE A 105 8.94 4.39 13.73
CA PHE A 105 8.34 3.70 14.87
C PHE A 105 8.36 2.18 14.76
N PHE A 106 8.55 1.63 13.56
CA PHE A 106 8.52 0.18 13.38
C PHE A 106 9.93 -0.40 13.40
N LYS A 107 10.08 -1.47 14.23
CA LYS A 107 11.32 -2.23 14.32
C LYS A 107 11.60 -3.08 13.08
N LYS A 108 10.62 -3.22 12.18
CA LYS A 108 10.79 -3.93 10.91
C LYS A 108 11.20 -2.95 9.82
N ASP A 109 12.27 -3.26 9.13
CA ASP A 109 12.66 -2.51 7.94
C ASP A 109 11.72 -2.87 6.80
N LEU A 110 10.70 -2.03 6.58
CA LEU A 110 9.72 -2.21 5.51
C LEU A 110 10.40 -2.29 4.13
N TRP A 111 11.42 -1.47 3.93
CA TRP A 111 12.11 -1.39 2.65
C TRP A 111 12.85 -2.69 2.34
N GLU A 112 13.48 -3.30 3.35
CA GLU A 112 14.13 -4.59 3.19
C GLU A 112 13.11 -5.69 2.89
N ILE A 113 11.98 -5.69 3.58
CA ILE A 113 10.89 -6.65 3.33
C ILE A 113 10.40 -6.53 1.88
N LEU A 114 10.13 -5.32 1.41
CA LEU A 114 9.68 -5.08 0.04
C LEU A 114 10.74 -5.50 -0.98
N ARG A 115 12.00 -5.20 -0.70
CA ARG A 115 13.10 -5.62 -1.57
C ARG A 115 13.19 -7.14 -1.67
N LYS A 116 13.11 -7.84 -0.55
CA LYS A 116 13.14 -9.31 -0.54
C LYS A 116 11.96 -9.90 -1.31
N GLU A 117 10.76 -9.36 -1.11
CA GLU A 117 9.58 -9.83 -1.84
C GLU A 117 9.70 -9.59 -3.35
N SER A 118 10.23 -8.44 -3.76
CA SER A 118 10.42 -8.15 -5.19
C SER A 118 11.47 -9.04 -5.85
N LEU A 119 12.50 -9.46 -5.11
CA LEU A 119 13.57 -10.34 -5.64
C LEU A 119 13.15 -11.80 -5.77
N LYS A 120 12.12 -12.24 -5.05
CA LYS A 120 11.58 -13.60 -5.18
C LYS A 120 10.85 -13.83 -6.49
N ARG A 121 10.66 -12.81 -7.28
CA ARG A 121 9.84 -12.81 -8.49
C ARG A 121 10.52 -12.09 -9.61
#